data_4629cbedf027fc1a1d03ce0f7b6b3957
#
_entry.id   4629cbedf027fc1a1d03ce0f7b6b3957
#
_cell.length_a   1.000
_cell.length_b   1.000
_cell.length_c   1.000
_cell.angle_alpha   90.00
_cell.angle_beta   90.00
_cell.angle_gamma   90.00
#
_symmetry.space_group_name_H-M   'P 1'
#
loop_
_entity.id
_entity.type
_entity.pdbx_description
1 polymer ?
#
loop_
_entity_poly.entity_id
_entity_poly.type
_entity_poly.pdbx_seq_one_letter_code
_entity_poly.pdbx_strand_id
1 'polypeptide(L)'
;MKGLDELKEEIKQEASDNPEKFFATDVLREKGFSRGQCSNCGLYFWAKDKDREICGEPECGDGYTFINDSPTSETLTHTESWELFEEFMVDRGYKSIDRYPVVARWRDDVEFTGASIYCFQPYVVSGEAEPPAEELIIPQPSLRFNDVDNVGITGRHYTNFTMIGQTCFKDGDEYDQDRYFRDMFEFTVEGLGIPEEKLILHEDSWGGGGNLGACMEFFVDGLELFNQVYMFYEQTPEGYEELDLKVLDMGMGHERITWISNGTETSYESVMPETLEKMKEKTGLEIDQEVWEKFLPHSSELNIDEVE
;
A
#
# COMPACT_ATOMS: atom_id res chain seq x y z
N MET A 1 -4.73 27.78 10.25
CA MET A 1 -4.36 26.35 10.37
C MET A 1 -4.12 25.88 8.97
N LYS A 2 -2.95 25.31 8.69
CA LYS A 2 -2.68 24.67 7.39
C LYS A 2 -3.58 23.46 7.21
N GLY A 3 -4.03 23.22 5.98
CA GLY A 3 -4.77 22.01 5.65
C GLY A 3 -3.89 20.77 5.64
N LEU A 4 -4.47 19.58 5.78
CA LEU A 4 -3.74 18.32 5.77
C LEU A 4 -2.93 18.14 4.47
N ASP A 5 -3.53 18.47 3.33
CA ASP A 5 -2.87 18.34 2.03
C ASP A 5 -1.66 19.29 1.90
N GLU A 6 -1.77 20.51 2.42
CA GLU A 6 -0.64 21.46 2.44
C GLU A 6 0.53 20.91 3.28
N LEU A 7 0.23 20.28 4.43
CA LEU A 7 1.25 19.67 5.29
C LEU A 7 1.89 18.43 4.67
N LYS A 8 1.10 17.61 3.96
CA LYS A 8 1.61 16.47 3.19
C LYS A 8 2.61 16.93 2.13
N GLU A 9 2.26 17.97 1.35
CA GLU A 9 3.15 18.50 0.33
C GLU A 9 4.45 19.07 0.93
N GLU A 10 4.39 19.71 2.10
CA GLU A 10 5.60 20.18 2.81
C GLU A 10 6.51 19.02 3.21
N ILE A 11 5.95 17.94 3.77
CA ILE A 11 6.72 16.74 4.16
C ILE A 11 7.27 16.05 2.91
N LYS A 12 6.47 15.92 1.84
CA LYS A 12 6.91 15.34 0.57
C LYS A 12 8.10 16.10 0.00
N GLN A 13 8.03 17.43 -0.01
CA GLN A 13 9.13 18.26 -0.50
C GLN A 13 10.37 18.13 0.39
N GLU A 14 10.22 18.17 1.73
CA GLU A 14 11.34 17.99 2.65
C GLU A 14 12.01 16.63 2.49
N ALA A 15 11.21 15.56 2.32
CA ALA A 15 11.70 14.22 2.11
C ALA A 15 12.42 14.07 0.76
N SER A 16 11.89 14.69 -0.29
CA SER A 16 12.53 14.69 -1.61
C SER A 16 13.85 15.47 -1.64
N ASP A 17 13.95 16.54 -0.87
CA ASP A 17 15.17 17.34 -0.74
C ASP A 17 16.23 16.66 0.13
N ASN A 18 15.82 15.81 1.06
CA ASN A 18 16.68 15.14 2.04
C ASN A 18 16.36 13.64 2.17
N PRO A 19 16.41 12.86 1.07
CA PRO A 19 15.93 11.47 1.06
C PRO A 19 16.62 10.57 2.08
N GLU A 20 17.89 10.83 2.41
CA GLU A 20 18.67 10.08 3.40
C GLU A 20 18.12 10.21 4.85
N LYS A 21 17.37 11.28 5.12
CA LYS A 21 16.74 11.49 6.44
C LYS A 21 15.44 10.70 6.59
N PHE A 22 14.74 10.45 5.48
CA PHE A 22 13.36 9.95 5.48
C PHE A 22 13.23 8.51 4.96
N PHE A 23 14.16 8.06 4.13
CA PHE A 23 14.05 6.77 3.45
C PHE A 23 15.29 5.90 3.67
N ALA A 24 15.14 4.58 3.54
CA ALA A 24 16.22 3.61 3.64
C ALA A 24 17.14 3.64 2.39
N THR A 25 17.70 4.82 2.07
CA THR A 25 18.44 5.05 0.82
C THR A 25 19.72 4.24 0.74
N ASP A 26 20.36 3.93 1.86
CA ASP A 26 21.57 3.09 1.88
C ASP A 26 21.24 1.65 1.50
N VAL A 27 20.10 1.12 1.97
CA VAL A 27 19.59 -0.19 1.57
C VAL A 27 19.29 -0.22 0.08
N LEU A 28 18.62 0.81 -0.44
CA LEU A 28 18.29 0.92 -1.85
C LEU A 28 19.56 0.92 -2.73
N ARG A 29 20.56 1.71 -2.35
CA ARG A 29 21.86 1.76 -3.06
C ARG A 29 22.62 0.43 -2.98
N GLU A 30 22.62 -0.22 -1.80
CA GLU A 30 23.20 -1.54 -1.61
C GLU A 30 22.56 -2.59 -2.53
N LYS A 31 21.25 -2.54 -2.68
CA LYS A 31 20.46 -3.40 -3.57
C LYS A 31 20.61 -3.00 -5.06
N GLY A 32 21.33 -1.93 -5.38
CA GLY A 32 21.61 -1.48 -6.74
C GLY A 32 20.52 -0.62 -7.37
N PHE A 33 19.62 -0.05 -6.57
CA PHE A 33 18.63 0.92 -7.04
C PHE A 33 19.27 2.30 -7.22
N SER A 34 18.78 3.02 -8.21
CA SER A 34 19.15 4.40 -8.51
C SER A 34 17.91 5.30 -8.42
N ARG A 35 18.09 6.49 -7.87
CA ARG A 35 17.04 7.50 -7.78
C ARG A 35 16.86 8.20 -9.11
N GLY A 36 15.63 8.28 -9.61
CA GLY A 36 15.22 9.03 -10.79
C GLY A 36 14.10 10.02 -10.46
N GLN A 37 13.79 10.88 -11.42
CA GLN A 37 12.61 11.74 -11.37
C GLN A 37 11.76 11.50 -12.63
N CYS A 38 10.46 11.25 -12.45
CA CYS A 38 9.56 10.96 -13.53
C CYS A 38 9.41 12.15 -14.48
N SER A 39 9.62 11.93 -15.77
CA SER A 39 9.50 12.97 -16.79
C SER A 39 8.04 13.41 -17.05
N ASN A 40 7.05 12.57 -16.65
CA ASN A 40 5.63 12.88 -16.80
C ASN A 40 5.07 13.65 -15.60
N CYS A 41 5.16 13.09 -14.39
CA CYS A 41 4.53 13.66 -13.20
C CYS A 41 5.50 14.38 -12.26
N GLY A 42 6.82 14.24 -12.45
CA GLY A 42 7.83 14.87 -11.61
C GLY A 42 8.12 14.16 -10.27
N LEU A 43 7.44 13.04 -9.98
CA LEU A 43 7.62 12.27 -8.75
C LEU A 43 9.02 11.63 -8.72
N TYR A 44 9.65 11.62 -7.54
CA TYR A 44 10.91 10.91 -7.35
C TYR A 44 10.65 9.42 -7.09
N PHE A 45 11.47 8.59 -7.74
CA PHE A 45 11.37 7.13 -7.61
C PHE A 45 12.74 6.46 -7.60
N TRP A 46 12.78 5.20 -7.19
CA TRP A 46 13.95 4.34 -7.21
C TRP A 46 13.67 3.13 -8.08
N ALA A 47 14.63 2.78 -8.97
CA ALA A 47 14.57 1.62 -9.84
C ALA A 47 15.95 1.04 -10.07
N LYS A 48 16.03 -0.25 -10.43
CA LYS A 48 17.30 -0.88 -10.84
C LYS A 48 17.79 -0.37 -12.18
N ASP A 49 16.88 -0.09 -13.10
CA ASP A 49 17.22 0.56 -14.36
C ASP A 49 17.47 2.05 -14.12
N LYS A 50 18.75 2.43 -14.14
CA LYS A 50 19.20 3.82 -13.96
C LYS A 50 18.81 4.76 -15.10
N ASP A 51 18.47 4.21 -16.26
CA ASP A 51 18.09 4.97 -17.46
C ASP A 51 16.56 5.08 -17.59
N ARG A 52 15.81 4.62 -16.56
CA ARG A 52 14.36 4.72 -16.51
C ARG A 52 13.92 6.17 -16.35
N GLU A 53 13.04 6.65 -17.24
CA GLU A 53 12.57 8.04 -17.29
C GLU A 53 11.20 8.24 -16.65
N ILE A 54 10.41 7.17 -16.43
CA ILE A 54 9.05 7.21 -15.88
C ILE A 54 8.95 6.39 -14.60
N CYS A 55 8.07 6.80 -13.69
CA CYS A 55 7.77 6.09 -12.45
C CYS A 55 6.93 4.82 -12.68
N GLY A 56 6.39 4.23 -11.64
CA GLY A 56 5.57 3.02 -11.69
C GLY A 56 4.07 3.28 -11.79
N GLU A 57 3.64 4.55 -11.73
CA GLU A 57 2.24 4.93 -11.88
C GLU A 57 1.68 4.48 -13.22
N PRO A 58 0.47 3.89 -13.24
CA PRO A 58 -0.16 3.45 -14.49
C PRO A 58 -0.37 4.60 -15.48
N GLU A 59 -0.72 5.81 -15.01
CA GLU A 59 -0.91 7.00 -15.85
C GLU A 59 0.39 7.50 -16.50
N CYS A 60 1.53 7.13 -15.94
CA CYS A 60 2.84 7.47 -16.51
C CYS A 60 3.40 6.41 -17.45
N GLY A 61 2.83 5.21 -17.46
CA GLY A 61 3.32 4.05 -18.18
C GLY A 61 2.27 3.38 -19.07
N ASP A 62 2.34 2.04 -19.15
CA ASP A 62 1.49 1.22 -19.98
C ASP A 62 0.32 0.58 -19.20
N GLY A 63 -0.05 1.14 -18.03
CA GLY A 63 -1.09 0.59 -17.16
C GLY A 63 -0.64 -0.70 -16.46
N TYR A 64 -1.58 -1.64 -16.26
CA TYR A 64 -1.31 -2.92 -15.60
C TYR A 64 -0.72 -3.94 -16.56
N THR A 65 0.59 -4.12 -16.52
CA THR A 65 1.30 -5.06 -17.41
C THR A 65 1.41 -6.48 -16.84
N PHE A 66 0.99 -6.71 -15.59
CA PHE A 66 0.95 -8.05 -14.97
C PHE A 66 -0.28 -8.89 -15.38
N ILE A 67 -1.28 -8.30 -16.03
CA ILE A 67 -2.48 -9.03 -16.47
C ILE A 67 -2.07 -10.06 -17.53
N ASN A 68 -2.43 -11.33 -17.29
CA ASN A 68 -2.00 -12.51 -18.05
C ASN A 68 -0.48 -12.79 -18.04
N ASP A 69 0.30 -12.02 -17.24
CA ASP A 69 1.76 -12.19 -17.10
C ASP A 69 2.21 -11.89 -15.67
N SER A 70 1.70 -12.67 -14.72
CA SER A 70 2.02 -12.50 -13.29
C SER A 70 3.54 -12.55 -13.05
N PRO A 71 4.09 -11.57 -12.31
CA PRO A 71 5.52 -11.55 -11.96
C PRO A 71 5.90 -12.44 -10.78
N THR A 72 4.91 -13.03 -10.07
CA THR A 72 5.18 -13.85 -8.88
C THR A 72 5.59 -15.27 -9.25
N SER A 73 6.30 -15.95 -8.35
CA SER A 73 6.74 -17.33 -8.57
C SER A 73 5.60 -18.34 -8.52
N GLU A 74 4.53 -18.04 -7.80
CA GLU A 74 3.38 -18.93 -7.57
C GLU A 74 2.07 -18.16 -7.60
N THR A 75 1.00 -18.84 -8.00
CA THR A 75 -0.36 -18.34 -7.90
C THR A 75 -0.89 -18.61 -6.50
N LEU A 76 -1.43 -17.58 -5.84
CA LEU A 76 -1.90 -17.66 -4.47
C LEU A 76 -3.41 -17.39 -4.39
N THR A 77 -4.12 -18.18 -3.61
CA THR A 77 -5.46 -17.81 -3.16
C THR A 77 -5.38 -16.68 -2.13
N HIS A 78 -6.51 -16.04 -1.85
CA HIS A 78 -6.59 -14.98 -0.84
C HIS A 78 -6.16 -15.46 0.56
N THR A 79 -6.42 -16.72 0.91
CA THR A 79 -5.95 -17.30 2.18
C THR A 79 -4.45 -17.57 2.15
N GLU A 80 -3.95 -18.21 1.11
CA GLU A 80 -2.53 -18.55 0.98
C GLU A 80 -1.63 -17.31 0.95
N SER A 81 -2.09 -16.21 0.36
CA SER A 81 -1.32 -14.95 0.34
C SER A 81 -1.17 -14.33 1.74
N TRP A 82 -2.17 -14.48 2.62
CA TRP A 82 -2.03 -14.10 4.02
C TRP A 82 -1.11 -15.05 4.78
N GLU A 83 -1.30 -16.37 4.64
CA GLU A 83 -0.50 -17.37 5.33
C GLU A 83 0.99 -17.23 4.98
N LEU A 84 1.30 -16.97 3.71
CA LEU A 84 2.67 -16.70 3.27
C LEU A 84 3.26 -15.44 3.94
N PHE A 85 2.50 -14.34 3.97
CA PHE A 85 2.95 -13.11 4.63
C PHE A 85 3.12 -13.31 6.14
N GLU A 86 2.14 -13.94 6.79
CA GLU A 86 2.19 -14.20 8.23
C GLU A 86 3.40 -15.04 8.60
N GLU A 87 3.64 -16.16 7.93
CA GLU A 87 4.80 -17.02 8.17
C GLU A 87 6.10 -16.25 7.97
N PHE A 88 6.22 -15.52 6.85
CA PHE A 88 7.40 -14.75 6.51
C PHE A 88 7.75 -13.69 7.56
N MET A 89 6.76 -12.97 8.08
CA MET A 89 6.97 -11.90 9.04
C MET A 89 7.14 -12.43 10.48
N VAL A 90 6.43 -13.49 10.86
CA VAL A 90 6.60 -14.13 12.18
C VAL A 90 8.01 -14.68 12.33
N ASP A 91 8.59 -15.26 11.29
CA ASP A 91 9.98 -15.73 11.30
C ASP A 91 10.99 -14.58 11.48
N ARG A 92 10.60 -13.33 11.17
CA ARG A 92 11.38 -12.11 11.40
C ARG A 92 11.11 -11.43 12.74
N GLY A 93 10.26 -12.03 13.58
CA GLY A 93 10.01 -11.61 14.96
C GLY A 93 8.76 -10.74 15.13
N TYR A 94 7.98 -10.49 14.09
CA TYR A 94 6.71 -9.79 14.23
C TYR A 94 5.66 -10.65 14.92
N LYS A 95 4.85 -10.04 15.75
CA LYS A 95 3.70 -10.70 16.38
C LYS A 95 2.48 -10.59 15.48
N SER A 96 1.96 -11.71 15.01
CA SER A 96 0.63 -11.75 14.39
C SER A 96 -0.44 -11.54 15.46
N ILE A 97 -1.36 -10.61 15.23
CA ILE A 97 -2.46 -10.29 16.13
C ILE A 97 -3.81 -10.40 15.43
N ASP A 98 -4.86 -10.64 16.23
CA ASP A 98 -6.22 -10.69 15.75
C ASP A 98 -6.70 -9.32 15.25
N ARG A 99 -7.56 -9.34 14.23
CA ARG A 99 -8.21 -8.15 13.67
C ARG A 99 -9.12 -7.45 14.67
N TYR A 100 -9.19 -6.14 14.59
CA TYR A 100 -10.11 -5.30 15.34
C TYR A 100 -11.49 -5.24 14.68
N PRO A 101 -12.53 -4.83 15.42
CA PRO A 101 -13.83 -4.56 14.83
C PRO A 101 -13.76 -3.50 13.74
N VAL A 102 -14.55 -3.68 12.66
CA VAL A 102 -14.63 -2.70 11.56
C VAL A 102 -15.29 -1.40 12.02
N VAL A 103 -16.22 -1.45 12.99
CA VAL A 103 -16.83 -0.25 13.61
C VAL A 103 -15.82 0.33 14.61
N ALA A 104 -15.28 1.50 14.32
CA ALA A 104 -14.21 2.15 15.09
C ALA A 104 -14.76 2.90 16.32
N ARG A 105 -15.32 2.18 17.29
CA ARG A 105 -15.98 2.76 18.48
C ARG A 105 -15.03 3.48 19.45
N TRP A 106 -13.74 3.36 19.27
CA TRP A 106 -12.69 4.03 20.07
C TRP A 106 -12.28 5.38 19.46
N ARG A 107 -12.86 5.77 18.33
CA ARG A 107 -12.58 7.02 17.62
C ARG A 107 -13.87 7.83 17.43
N ASP A 108 -13.74 9.14 17.52
CA ASP A 108 -14.86 10.08 17.34
C ASP A 108 -14.85 10.74 15.95
N ASP A 109 -13.75 10.60 15.20
CA ASP A 109 -13.52 11.23 13.89
C ASP A 109 -13.89 10.33 12.71
N VAL A 110 -14.02 9.02 12.93
CA VAL A 110 -14.40 8.04 11.91
C VAL A 110 -15.39 7.02 12.44
N GLU A 111 -16.29 6.53 11.59
CA GLU A 111 -17.26 5.48 11.96
C GLU A 111 -16.70 4.07 11.74
N PHE A 112 -15.86 3.92 10.70
CA PHE A 112 -15.31 2.63 10.30
C PHE A 112 -13.78 2.65 10.24
N THR A 113 -13.20 1.49 10.50
CA THR A 113 -11.77 1.26 10.27
C THR A 113 -11.51 1.28 8.77
N GLY A 114 -10.71 2.24 8.30
CA GLY A 114 -10.37 2.40 6.89
C GLY A 114 -8.93 1.99 6.54
N ALA A 115 -8.11 1.67 7.58
CA ALA A 115 -6.76 1.16 7.46
C ALA A 115 -6.35 0.46 8.75
N SER A 116 -5.29 -0.35 8.72
CA SER A 116 -4.75 -1.06 9.89
C SER A 116 -4.35 -0.13 11.03
N ILE A 117 -3.73 1.00 10.72
CA ILE A 117 -3.31 2.01 11.71
C ILE A 117 -4.46 2.60 12.52
N TYR A 118 -5.69 2.61 11.98
CA TYR A 118 -6.85 3.10 12.72
C TYR A 118 -7.11 2.34 14.02
N CYS A 119 -6.65 1.07 14.09
CA CYS A 119 -6.74 0.25 15.30
C CYS A 119 -5.90 0.79 16.46
N PHE A 120 -4.89 1.60 16.16
CA PHE A 120 -3.90 2.11 17.10
C PHE A 120 -4.00 3.64 17.30
N GLN A 121 -4.69 4.34 16.41
CA GLN A 121 -4.95 5.77 16.53
C GLN A 121 -6.22 6.04 17.36
N PRO A 122 -6.25 7.11 18.19
CA PRO A 122 -5.10 7.95 18.52
C PRO A 122 -4.23 7.38 19.65
N TYR A 123 -4.76 6.51 20.50
CA TYR A 123 -4.25 6.21 21.85
C TYR A 123 -2.87 5.55 21.89
N VAL A 124 -2.58 4.62 20.98
CA VAL A 124 -1.25 3.98 20.95
C VAL A 124 -0.22 4.91 20.31
N VAL A 125 -0.59 5.58 19.23
CA VAL A 125 0.33 6.51 18.53
C VAL A 125 0.69 7.71 19.39
N SER A 126 -0.25 8.19 20.23
CA SER A 126 0.02 9.27 21.21
C SER A 126 0.76 8.81 22.46
N GLY A 127 0.99 7.51 22.64
CA GLY A 127 1.58 6.96 23.86
C GLY A 127 0.63 6.87 25.06
N GLU A 128 -0.67 7.14 24.87
CA GLU A 128 -1.67 7.02 25.94
C GLU A 128 -2.01 5.56 26.29
N ALA A 129 -1.79 4.65 25.35
CA ALA A 129 -2.01 3.21 25.54
C ALA A 129 -0.83 2.40 25.01
N GLU A 130 -0.52 1.31 25.72
CA GLU A 130 0.52 0.38 25.27
C GLU A 130 0.07 -0.40 24.02
N PRO A 131 0.97 -0.61 23.04
CA PRO A 131 0.67 -1.44 21.88
C PRO A 131 0.54 -2.93 22.30
N PRO A 132 -0.25 -3.74 21.57
CA PRO A 132 -0.34 -5.19 21.84
C PRO A 132 0.98 -5.92 21.58
N ALA A 133 1.87 -5.34 20.79
CA ALA A 133 3.28 -5.66 20.63
C ALA A 133 3.98 -4.45 19.99
N GLU A 134 5.29 -4.32 20.22
CA GLU A 134 6.08 -3.23 19.63
C GLU A 134 6.27 -3.39 18.12
N GLU A 135 6.29 -4.62 17.65
CA GLU A 135 6.37 -4.98 16.23
C GLU A 135 5.30 -6.04 15.93
N LEU A 136 4.36 -5.71 15.07
CA LEU A 136 3.21 -6.57 14.79
C LEU A 136 2.77 -6.55 13.34
N ILE A 137 1.99 -7.58 12.98
CA ILE A 137 1.24 -7.67 11.74
C ILE A 137 -0.23 -7.96 12.04
N ILE A 138 -1.11 -7.44 11.18
CA ILE A 138 -2.57 -7.55 11.36
C ILE A 138 -3.29 -7.63 10.01
N PRO A 139 -4.23 -8.59 9.80
CA PRO A 139 -5.11 -8.64 8.62
C PRO A 139 -6.41 -7.86 8.91
N GLN A 140 -6.40 -6.53 8.83
CA GLN A 140 -7.52 -5.70 9.26
C GLN A 140 -8.57 -5.52 8.16
N PRO A 141 -9.80 -6.06 8.32
CA PRO A 141 -10.92 -5.70 7.47
C PRO A 141 -11.23 -4.21 7.57
N SER A 142 -11.34 -3.56 6.42
CA SER A 142 -11.48 -2.12 6.30
C SER A 142 -12.66 -1.76 5.41
N LEU A 143 -13.30 -0.62 5.68
CA LEU A 143 -14.38 -0.07 4.86
C LEU A 143 -14.01 1.34 4.39
N ARG A 144 -14.13 1.56 3.07
CA ARG A 144 -13.99 2.87 2.44
C ARG A 144 -15.13 3.08 1.45
N PHE A 145 -15.70 4.27 1.44
CA PHE A 145 -16.85 4.64 0.60
C PHE A 145 -16.53 5.78 -0.36
N ASN A 146 -15.35 6.37 -0.27
CA ASN A 146 -14.92 7.48 -1.14
C ASN A 146 -14.88 7.08 -2.62
N ASP A 147 -14.58 5.81 -2.94
CA ASP A 147 -14.49 5.31 -4.31
C ASP A 147 -15.64 4.36 -4.67
N VAL A 148 -16.81 4.49 -4.01
CA VAL A 148 -17.93 3.54 -4.18
C VAL A 148 -18.45 3.48 -5.62
N ASP A 149 -18.42 4.58 -6.34
CA ASP A 149 -18.90 4.67 -7.73
C ASP A 149 -17.96 3.94 -8.71
N ASN A 150 -16.71 3.69 -8.32
CA ASN A 150 -15.73 2.92 -9.07
C ASN A 150 -15.86 1.40 -8.87
N VAL A 151 -16.56 0.95 -7.82
CA VAL A 151 -16.72 -0.47 -7.51
C VAL A 151 -17.54 -1.20 -8.56
N GLY A 152 -17.02 -2.30 -9.09
CA GLY A 152 -17.64 -3.09 -10.14
C GLY A 152 -17.42 -2.52 -11.55
N ILE A 153 -16.76 -1.39 -11.71
CA ILE A 153 -16.47 -0.75 -13.00
C ILE A 153 -15.00 -0.87 -13.35
N THR A 154 -14.12 -0.45 -12.45
CA THR A 154 -12.67 -0.43 -12.70
C THR A 154 -11.98 -1.79 -12.55
N GLY A 155 -12.65 -2.77 -11.93
CA GLY A 155 -12.08 -4.09 -11.66
C GLY A 155 -11.12 -4.17 -10.46
N ARG A 156 -10.89 -3.06 -9.76
CA ARG A 156 -9.88 -2.92 -8.69
C ARG A 156 -10.38 -2.32 -7.39
N HIS A 157 -11.52 -1.62 -7.39
CA HIS A 157 -12.06 -0.95 -6.21
C HIS A 157 -13.03 -1.83 -5.42
N TYR A 158 -12.99 -1.66 -4.10
CA TYR A 158 -13.80 -2.37 -3.12
C TYR A 158 -14.31 -1.41 -2.07
N THR A 159 -15.55 -1.60 -1.61
CA THR A 159 -16.04 -0.94 -0.37
C THR A 159 -15.52 -1.62 0.87
N ASN A 160 -15.36 -2.95 0.83
CA ASN A 160 -14.81 -3.77 1.90
C ASN A 160 -13.61 -4.54 1.38
N PHE A 161 -12.47 -4.39 2.04
CA PHE A 161 -11.21 -5.04 1.69
C PHE A 161 -10.42 -5.35 2.95
N THR A 162 -9.35 -6.13 2.84
CA THR A 162 -8.44 -6.39 3.95
C THR A 162 -7.17 -5.56 3.78
N MET A 163 -6.91 -4.66 4.74
CA MET A 163 -5.62 -4.01 4.85
C MET A 163 -4.71 -4.84 5.74
N ILE A 164 -3.72 -5.50 5.15
CA ILE A 164 -2.64 -6.10 5.92
C ILE A 164 -1.74 -4.98 6.42
N GLY A 165 -1.50 -4.94 7.74
CA GLY A 165 -0.60 -3.98 8.36
C GLY A 165 0.67 -4.64 8.87
N GLN A 166 1.83 -4.01 8.63
CA GLN A 166 3.05 -4.17 9.42
C GLN A 166 3.21 -2.88 10.20
N THR A 167 3.11 -2.96 11.53
CA THR A 167 3.17 -1.76 12.38
C THR A 167 4.23 -1.93 13.44
N CYS A 168 5.07 -0.91 13.62
CA CYS A 168 6.09 -0.88 14.65
C CYS A 168 5.97 0.39 15.47
N PHE A 169 6.13 0.26 16.79
CA PHE A 169 6.08 1.34 17.77
C PHE A 169 7.37 1.33 18.56
N LYS A 170 8.25 2.30 18.32
CA LYS A 170 9.58 2.33 18.92
C LYS A 170 9.97 3.73 19.38
N ASP A 171 10.71 3.80 20.48
CA ASP A 171 11.42 5.02 20.81
C ASP A 171 12.45 5.37 19.72
N GLY A 172 12.73 6.65 19.51
CA GLY A 172 13.49 7.13 18.37
C GLY A 172 14.84 6.43 18.15
N ASP A 173 15.55 6.10 19.24
CA ASP A 173 16.87 5.44 19.19
C ASP A 173 16.77 3.92 18.88
N GLU A 174 15.60 3.32 19.05
CA GLU A 174 15.34 1.89 18.81
C GLU A 174 14.64 1.63 17.47
N TYR A 175 14.23 2.67 16.77
CA TYR A 175 13.54 2.57 15.49
C TYR A 175 14.53 2.24 14.36
N ASP A 176 14.39 1.05 13.76
CA ASP A 176 15.27 0.55 12.69
C ASP A 176 14.53 0.53 11.34
N GLN A 177 14.46 1.70 10.70
CA GLN A 177 13.80 1.87 9.40
C GLN A 177 14.41 0.99 8.31
N ASP A 178 15.73 0.83 8.28
CA ASP A 178 16.43 0.02 7.29
C ASP A 178 16.03 -1.45 7.40
N ARG A 179 15.89 -1.98 8.61
CA ARG A 179 15.39 -3.32 8.84
C ARG A 179 13.95 -3.47 8.38
N TYR A 180 13.05 -2.58 8.78
CA TYR A 180 11.64 -2.65 8.41
C TYR A 180 11.42 -2.55 6.91
N PHE A 181 12.22 -1.73 6.23
CA PHE A 181 12.23 -1.66 4.78
C PHE A 181 12.73 -2.97 4.15
N ARG A 182 13.85 -3.55 4.67
CA ARG A 182 14.39 -4.83 4.20
C ARG A 182 13.39 -5.96 4.33
N ASP A 183 12.67 -6.04 5.44
CA ASP A 183 11.68 -7.09 5.69
C ASP A 183 10.59 -7.11 4.59
N MET A 184 10.08 -5.96 4.19
CA MET A 184 9.09 -5.86 3.13
C MET A 184 9.69 -6.01 1.72
N PHE A 185 10.89 -5.51 1.51
CA PHE A 185 11.63 -5.72 0.26
C PHE A 185 11.87 -7.22 0.03
N GLU A 186 12.36 -7.93 1.04
CA GLU A 186 12.62 -9.37 0.98
C GLU A 186 11.31 -10.17 0.87
N PHE A 187 10.23 -9.76 1.53
CA PHE A 187 8.91 -10.37 1.31
C PHE A 187 8.50 -10.26 -0.16
N THR A 188 8.70 -9.11 -0.78
CA THR A 188 8.36 -8.91 -2.19
C THR A 188 9.20 -9.79 -3.12
N VAL A 189 10.51 -9.84 -2.89
CA VAL A 189 11.44 -10.54 -3.78
C VAL A 189 11.54 -12.03 -3.48
N GLU A 190 11.66 -12.40 -2.20
CA GLU A 190 11.86 -13.79 -1.79
C GLU A 190 10.53 -14.50 -1.46
N GLY A 191 9.62 -13.80 -0.78
CA GLY A 191 8.30 -14.33 -0.43
C GLY A 191 7.40 -14.49 -1.64
N LEU A 192 7.17 -13.43 -2.40
CA LEU A 192 6.34 -13.45 -3.59
C LEU A 192 7.09 -13.91 -4.85
N GLY A 193 8.42 -13.92 -4.82
CA GLY A 193 9.26 -14.29 -5.96
C GLY A 193 9.27 -13.25 -7.09
N ILE A 194 8.94 -12.00 -6.79
CA ILE A 194 8.94 -10.92 -7.79
C ILE A 194 10.38 -10.50 -8.10
N PRO A 195 10.79 -10.48 -9.38
CA PRO A 195 12.13 -10.03 -9.76
C PRO A 195 12.37 -8.58 -9.31
N GLU A 196 13.52 -8.33 -8.69
CA GLU A 196 13.91 -6.98 -8.21
C GLU A 196 13.88 -5.91 -9.31
N GLU A 197 14.10 -6.29 -10.56
CA GLU A 197 14.10 -5.40 -11.72
C GLU A 197 12.71 -4.84 -12.05
N LYS A 198 11.64 -5.52 -11.61
CA LYS A 198 10.26 -5.07 -11.79
C LYS A 198 9.81 -4.11 -10.69
N LEU A 199 10.54 -4.06 -9.58
CA LEU A 199 10.18 -3.22 -8.43
C LEU A 199 10.55 -1.76 -8.68
N ILE A 200 9.58 -0.88 -8.48
CA ILE A 200 9.75 0.58 -8.51
C ILE A 200 9.23 1.12 -7.19
N LEU A 201 10.01 2.00 -6.57
CA LEU A 201 9.70 2.54 -5.25
C LEU A 201 9.51 4.06 -5.38
N HIS A 202 8.37 4.57 -4.96
CA HIS A 202 8.04 5.99 -5.02
C HIS A 202 8.27 6.68 -3.69
N GLU A 203 8.79 7.90 -3.76
CA GLU A 203 8.86 8.81 -2.62
C GLU A 203 7.59 9.63 -2.55
N ASP A 204 6.81 9.48 -1.49
CA ASP A 204 5.60 10.25 -1.27
C ASP A 204 5.43 10.63 0.22
N SER A 205 4.27 11.14 0.58
CA SER A 205 3.87 11.48 1.93
C SER A 205 2.44 11.03 2.22
N TRP A 206 2.20 10.70 3.47
CA TRP A 206 0.89 10.33 3.95
C TRP A 206 0.49 11.15 5.17
N GLY A 207 -0.84 11.35 5.34
CA GLY A 207 -1.39 11.98 6.54
C GLY A 207 -2.83 11.55 6.78
N GLY A 208 -3.16 11.30 8.06
CA GLY A 208 -4.50 10.88 8.47
C GLY A 208 -4.61 10.71 9.98
N GLY A 209 -5.81 10.96 10.54
CA GLY A 209 -6.06 10.81 11.98
C GLY A 209 -5.18 11.69 12.87
N GLY A 210 -4.72 12.83 12.35
CA GLY A 210 -3.83 13.76 13.08
C GLY A 210 -2.34 13.45 12.95
N ASN A 211 -1.95 12.39 12.25
CA ASN A 211 -0.55 11.99 12.08
C ASN A 211 -0.09 12.14 10.63
N LEU A 212 1.21 12.31 10.42
CA LEU A 212 1.84 12.60 9.14
C LEU A 212 3.22 11.93 9.05
N GLY A 213 3.63 11.62 7.82
CA GLY A 213 4.98 11.13 7.55
C GLY A 213 5.31 11.02 6.08
N ALA A 214 6.59 10.89 5.76
CA ALA A 214 7.02 10.45 4.43
C ALA A 214 6.61 8.99 4.23
N CYS A 215 6.37 8.58 3.00
CA CYS A 215 6.10 7.18 2.70
C CYS A 215 6.88 6.69 1.49
N MET A 216 7.18 5.39 1.49
CA MET A 216 7.75 4.68 0.35
C MET A 216 6.71 3.71 -0.19
N GLU A 217 6.30 3.91 -1.43
CA GLU A 217 5.31 3.08 -2.11
C GLU A 217 5.99 2.06 -3.01
N PHE A 218 5.51 0.83 -3.01
CA PHE A 218 6.07 -0.30 -3.74
C PHE A 218 5.18 -0.65 -4.93
N PHE A 219 5.67 -0.36 -6.13
CA PHE A 219 4.99 -0.63 -7.40
C PHE A 219 5.62 -1.79 -8.16
N VAL A 220 4.79 -2.59 -8.78
CA VAL A 220 5.18 -3.65 -9.71
C VAL A 220 4.20 -3.68 -10.88
N ASP A 221 4.72 -3.57 -12.09
CA ASP A 221 3.95 -3.69 -13.33
C ASP A 221 2.68 -2.78 -13.36
N GLY A 222 2.80 -1.55 -12.81
CA GLY A 222 1.74 -0.55 -12.75
C GLY A 222 0.85 -0.65 -11.49
N LEU A 223 0.99 -1.67 -10.66
CA LEU A 223 0.20 -1.84 -9.44
C LEU A 223 0.99 -1.46 -8.20
N GLU A 224 0.45 -0.52 -7.42
CA GLU A 224 0.89 -0.29 -6.04
C GLU A 224 0.49 -1.51 -5.19
N LEU A 225 1.49 -2.22 -4.67
CA LEU A 225 1.27 -3.37 -3.79
C LEU A 225 0.98 -2.92 -2.36
N PHE A 226 1.79 -2.02 -1.85
CA PHE A 226 1.72 -1.46 -0.51
C PHE A 226 2.56 -0.20 -0.40
N ASN A 227 2.37 0.50 0.72
CA ASN A 227 3.24 1.60 1.12
C ASN A 227 3.71 1.42 2.57
N GLN A 228 4.90 1.94 2.87
CA GLN A 228 5.42 2.11 4.22
C GLN A 228 5.39 3.58 4.60
N VAL A 229 4.55 3.95 5.55
CA VAL A 229 4.47 5.29 6.11
C VAL A 229 5.37 5.39 7.34
N TYR A 230 6.31 6.29 7.30
CA TYR A 230 7.19 6.63 8.42
C TYR A 230 6.52 7.78 9.20
N MET A 231 5.62 7.40 10.10
CA MET A 231 4.75 8.31 10.85
C MET A 231 5.52 8.93 12.00
N PHE A 232 6.18 10.06 11.73
CA PHE A 232 7.08 10.73 12.67
C PHE A 232 6.53 12.04 13.20
N TYR A 233 5.39 12.51 12.66
CA TYR A 233 4.86 13.83 13.00
C TYR A 233 3.38 13.76 13.38
N GLU A 234 2.98 14.68 14.26
CA GLU A 234 1.58 14.98 14.55
C GLU A 234 1.20 16.40 14.11
N GLN A 235 -0.04 16.54 13.67
CA GLN A 235 -0.58 17.82 13.23
C GLN A 235 -0.89 18.72 14.43
N THR A 236 -0.41 19.97 14.36
CA THR A 236 -0.69 21.01 15.36
C THR A 236 -1.41 22.21 14.72
N PRO A 237 -1.98 23.14 15.52
CA PRO A 237 -2.56 24.37 14.98
C PRO A 237 -1.58 25.24 14.18
N GLU A 238 -0.28 25.17 14.48
CA GLU A 238 0.80 25.92 13.84
C GLU A 238 1.43 25.21 12.65
N GLY A 239 1.17 23.89 12.48
CA GLY A 239 1.75 23.05 11.42
C GLY A 239 1.83 21.59 11.85
N TYR A 240 3.02 21.09 12.08
CA TYR A 240 3.26 19.75 12.63
C TYR A 240 4.48 19.77 13.56
N GLU A 241 4.53 18.81 14.48
CA GLU A 241 5.68 18.59 15.36
C GLU A 241 6.05 17.10 15.41
N GLU A 242 7.28 16.82 15.79
CA GLU A 242 7.82 15.46 15.80
C GLU A 242 7.26 14.67 16.97
N LEU A 243 6.81 13.44 16.71
CA LEU A 243 6.38 12.49 17.73
C LEU A 243 7.58 11.93 18.51
N ASP A 244 7.41 11.76 19.82
CA ASP A 244 8.39 11.03 20.66
C ASP A 244 8.47 9.57 20.23
N LEU A 245 7.32 8.93 20.04
CA LEU A 245 7.20 7.55 19.52
C LEU A 245 7.30 7.55 18.01
N LYS A 246 8.25 6.81 17.44
CA LYS A 246 8.33 6.57 16.00
C LYS A 246 7.46 5.38 15.61
N VAL A 247 6.61 5.61 14.62
CA VAL A 247 5.67 4.59 14.17
C VAL A 247 5.92 4.26 12.71
N LEU A 248 6.13 2.99 12.41
CA LEU A 248 5.97 2.46 11.07
C LEU A 248 4.52 2.05 10.89
N ASP A 249 3.90 2.52 9.82
CA ASP A 249 2.62 2.01 9.32
C ASP A 249 2.77 1.56 7.88
N MET A 250 2.89 0.26 7.66
CA MET A 250 2.80 -0.31 6.31
C MET A 250 1.37 -0.79 6.08
N GLY A 251 0.77 -0.32 4.99
CA GLY A 251 -0.54 -0.75 4.53
C GLY A 251 -0.46 -1.48 3.20
N MET A 252 -0.84 -2.77 3.20
CA MET A 252 -0.85 -3.63 2.01
C MET A 252 -2.26 -4.08 1.69
N GLY A 253 -2.72 -3.80 0.48
CA GLY A 253 -3.99 -4.33 -0.02
C GLY A 253 -3.89 -5.83 -0.23
N HIS A 254 -4.54 -6.63 0.62
CA HIS A 254 -4.50 -8.09 0.53
C HIS A 254 -5.02 -8.60 -0.82
N GLU A 255 -6.09 -7.98 -1.32
CA GLU A 255 -6.69 -8.26 -2.61
C GLU A 255 -5.71 -7.99 -3.77
N ARG A 256 -4.84 -6.97 -3.64
CA ARG A 256 -3.82 -6.63 -4.65
C ARG A 256 -2.74 -7.71 -4.75
N ILE A 257 -2.30 -8.27 -3.61
CA ILE A 257 -1.33 -9.37 -3.59
C ILE A 257 -1.90 -10.62 -4.24
N THR A 258 -3.15 -10.95 -3.91
CA THR A 258 -3.85 -12.06 -4.56
C THR A 258 -3.98 -11.80 -6.07
N TRP A 259 -4.34 -10.60 -6.47
CA TRP A 259 -4.54 -10.23 -7.87
C TRP A 259 -3.25 -10.32 -8.69
N ILE A 260 -2.17 -9.70 -8.23
CA ILE A 260 -0.90 -9.73 -8.96
C ILE A 260 -0.35 -11.16 -9.09
N SER A 261 -0.57 -12.02 -8.08
CA SER A 261 -0.14 -13.42 -8.14
C SER A 261 -0.93 -14.27 -9.13
N ASN A 262 -2.17 -13.86 -9.43
CA ASN A 262 -3.02 -14.57 -10.38
C ASN A 262 -2.97 -13.97 -11.79
N GLY A 263 -2.72 -12.69 -11.93
CA GLY A 263 -2.68 -12.00 -13.23
C GLY A 263 -4.02 -12.01 -13.96
N THR A 264 -5.15 -12.11 -13.24
CA THR A 264 -6.49 -12.10 -13.86
C THR A 264 -6.85 -10.70 -14.35
N GLU A 265 -7.84 -10.61 -15.23
CA GLU A 265 -8.30 -9.35 -15.82
C GLU A 265 -8.77 -8.36 -14.76
N THR A 266 -9.50 -8.84 -13.75
CA THR A 266 -9.90 -8.02 -12.59
C THR A 266 -9.49 -8.69 -11.29
N SER A 267 -9.34 -7.90 -10.24
CA SER A 267 -9.06 -8.41 -8.89
C SER A 267 -10.19 -9.30 -8.35
N TYR A 268 -11.44 -9.07 -8.80
CA TYR A 268 -12.59 -9.86 -8.36
C TYR A 268 -12.50 -11.33 -8.75
N GLU A 269 -11.92 -11.66 -9.92
CA GLU A 269 -11.71 -13.02 -10.40
C GLU A 269 -10.67 -13.77 -9.57
N SER A 270 -9.68 -13.06 -9.06
CA SER A 270 -8.68 -13.64 -8.15
C SER A 270 -9.21 -13.85 -6.75
N VAL A 271 -9.97 -12.86 -6.22
CA VAL A 271 -10.35 -12.81 -4.80
C VAL A 271 -11.65 -13.58 -4.52
N MET A 272 -12.62 -13.56 -5.43
CA MET A 272 -13.94 -14.17 -5.23
C MET A 272 -14.47 -14.90 -6.49
N PRO A 273 -13.70 -15.84 -7.05
CA PRO A 273 -14.04 -16.52 -8.32
C PRO A 273 -15.39 -17.23 -8.26
N GLU A 274 -15.70 -17.93 -7.18
CA GLU A 274 -16.98 -18.64 -7.02
C GLU A 274 -18.18 -17.70 -6.99
N THR A 275 -18.04 -16.51 -6.41
CA THR A 275 -19.09 -15.50 -6.37
C THR A 275 -19.38 -14.98 -7.76
N LEU A 276 -18.34 -14.64 -8.51
CA LEU A 276 -18.45 -14.18 -9.89
C LEU A 276 -19.08 -15.24 -10.80
N GLU A 277 -18.66 -16.48 -10.67
CA GLU A 277 -19.24 -17.59 -11.44
C GLU A 277 -20.76 -17.69 -11.20
N LYS A 278 -21.19 -17.67 -9.93
CA LYS A 278 -22.61 -17.66 -9.56
C LYS A 278 -23.37 -16.43 -10.09
N MET A 279 -22.71 -15.27 -10.12
CA MET A 279 -23.31 -14.06 -10.69
C MET A 279 -23.49 -14.19 -12.21
N LYS A 280 -22.47 -14.68 -12.93
CA LYS A 280 -22.54 -14.95 -14.37
C LYS A 280 -23.66 -15.97 -14.69
N GLU A 281 -23.73 -17.07 -13.94
CA GLU A 281 -24.80 -18.08 -14.10
C GLU A 281 -26.21 -17.50 -13.90
N LYS A 282 -26.40 -16.66 -12.86
CA LYS A 282 -27.72 -16.11 -12.53
C LYS A 282 -28.16 -15.00 -13.47
N THR A 283 -27.24 -14.21 -13.99
CA THR A 283 -27.54 -13.08 -14.88
C THR A 283 -27.58 -13.49 -16.34
N GLY A 284 -26.94 -14.61 -16.70
CA GLY A 284 -26.73 -15.03 -18.09
C GLY A 284 -25.83 -14.06 -18.88
N LEU A 285 -25.05 -13.23 -18.17
CA LEU A 285 -24.10 -12.32 -18.81
C LEU A 285 -22.91 -13.11 -19.38
N GLU A 286 -22.64 -12.85 -20.63
CA GLU A 286 -21.41 -13.27 -21.30
C GLU A 286 -20.52 -12.05 -21.47
N ILE A 287 -19.23 -12.21 -21.19
CA ILE A 287 -18.23 -11.16 -21.37
C ILE A 287 -17.89 -11.09 -22.86
N ASP A 288 -18.04 -9.90 -23.46
CA ASP A 288 -17.51 -9.63 -24.80
C ASP A 288 -16.00 -9.45 -24.69
N GLN A 289 -15.25 -10.50 -25.03
CA GLN A 289 -13.81 -10.53 -24.87
C GLN A 289 -13.09 -9.42 -25.66
N GLU A 290 -13.59 -9.08 -26.85
CA GLU A 290 -12.99 -8.02 -27.67
C GLU A 290 -13.14 -6.64 -27.02
N VAL A 291 -14.29 -6.38 -26.39
CA VAL A 291 -14.53 -5.14 -25.65
C VAL A 291 -13.67 -5.10 -24.38
N TRP A 292 -13.58 -6.24 -23.70
CA TRP A 292 -12.84 -6.39 -22.46
C TRP A 292 -11.33 -6.15 -22.65
N GLU A 293 -10.72 -6.77 -23.66
CA GLU A 293 -9.31 -6.58 -24.02
C GLU A 293 -8.97 -5.12 -24.36
N LYS A 294 -9.92 -4.38 -24.94
CA LYS A 294 -9.75 -2.94 -25.20
C LYS A 294 -9.91 -2.08 -23.96
N PHE A 295 -10.74 -2.49 -23.02
CA PHE A 295 -11.01 -1.74 -21.79
C PHE A 295 -9.92 -1.89 -20.74
N LEU A 296 -9.37 -3.09 -20.55
CA LEU A 296 -8.42 -3.41 -19.49
C LEU A 296 -7.22 -2.46 -19.39
N PRO A 297 -6.53 -2.07 -20.49
CA PRO A 297 -5.42 -1.13 -20.40
C PRO A 297 -5.81 0.23 -19.82
N HIS A 298 -7.06 0.65 -20.01
CA HIS A 298 -7.58 1.93 -19.51
C HIS A 298 -8.19 1.84 -18.11
N SER A 299 -8.47 0.63 -17.61
CA SER A 299 -9.06 0.46 -16.28
C SER A 299 -8.13 0.92 -15.15
N SER A 300 -6.83 0.91 -15.36
CA SER A 300 -5.82 1.38 -14.41
C SER A 300 -5.89 2.89 -14.16
N GLU A 301 -6.31 3.66 -15.17
CA GLU A 301 -6.41 5.12 -15.15
C GLU A 301 -7.84 5.61 -14.90
N LEU A 302 -8.83 4.71 -15.00
CA LEU A 302 -10.24 5.10 -14.91
C LEU A 302 -10.62 5.48 -13.48
N ASN A 303 -11.09 6.71 -13.33
CA ASN A 303 -11.79 7.21 -12.15
C ASN A 303 -13.13 7.80 -12.59
N ILE A 304 -14.24 7.20 -12.18
CA ILE A 304 -15.59 7.63 -12.60
C ILE A 304 -15.92 9.03 -12.10
N ASP A 305 -15.39 9.43 -10.94
CA ASP A 305 -15.63 10.75 -10.36
C ASP A 305 -14.97 11.89 -11.19
N GLU A 306 -14.00 11.55 -12.04
CA GLU A 306 -13.28 12.48 -12.91
C GLU A 306 -13.77 12.49 -14.36
N VAL A 307 -14.73 11.62 -14.70
CA VAL A 307 -15.34 11.55 -16.03
C VAL A 307 -16.53 12.49 -16.09
N GLU A 308 -16.39 13.64 -16.78
CA GLU A 308 -17.46 14.58 -17.09
C GLU A 308 -18.40 14.10 -18.22
#